data_38abfb01c99d159f85019bbc932d38a5
#
_entry.id   38abfb01c99d159f85019bbc932d38a5
#
_cell.length_a   1.000
_cell.length_b   1.000
_cell.length_c   1.000
_cell.angle_alpha   90.00
_cell.angle_beta   90.00
_cell.angle_gamma   90.00
#
_symmetry.space_group_name_H-M   'P 1'
#
loop_
_entity.id
_entity.type
_entity.pdbx_description
1 polymer ?
#
loop_
_entity_poly.entity_id
_entity_poly.type
_entity_poly.pdbx_seq_one_letter_code
_entity_poly.pdbx_strand_id
1 'polypeptide(L)'
;LKQDGSINVKLPSSPEDLPFVTVLRTLGLETDKEIADSISLNPDIQDLLEVSFEKASDTLTTEEALIYVGNRVAHGMPDEFRVRKALSVLDWGLLPHLGRKEENRFDKAMFICEGICKLLELKKGWVEVDDKDHYGNKMIKYAGQMIADLFRTSIRNLIRDLKYQLERSGHRRGINVVGAAIRPGI
;
A
#
# COMPACT_ATOMS: atom_id res chain seq x y z
N LEU A 1 6.32 0.80 -16.16
CA LEU A 1 6.19 1.48 -17.45
C LEU A 1 5.87 0.43 -18.51
N LYS A 2 4.78 0.61 -19.25
CA LYS A 2 4.39 -0.27 -20.37
C LYS A 2 5.05 0.16 -21.69
N GLN A 3 4.95 -0.70 -22.70
CA GLN A 3 5.52 -0.41 -24.04
C GLN A 3 4.84 0.79 -24.71
N ASP A 4 3.58 1.06 -24.40
CA ASP A 4 2.81 2.21 -24.88
C ASP A 4 3.14 3.53 -24.17
N GLY A 5 4.03 3.52 -23.20
CA GLY A 5 4.44 4.68 -22.42
C GLY A 5 3.58 4.92 -21.16
N SER A 6 2.51 4.17 -20.95
CA SER A 6 1.68 4.32 -19.74
C SER A 6 2.34 3.71 -18.50
N ILE A 7 2.07 4.33 -17.36
CA ILE A 7 2.60 3.90 -16.07
C ILE A 7 1.46 3.26 -15.26
N ASN A 8 1.73 2.09 -14.74
CA ASN A 8 0.77 1.35 -13.92
C ASN A 8 1.39 0.99 -12.57
N VAL A 9 0.56 0.93 -11.55
CA VAL A 9 0.90 0.49 -10.19
C VAL A 9 0.31 -0.89 -9.96
N LYS A 10 1.12 -1.82 -9.48
CA LYS A 10 0.65 -3.14 -9.07
C LYS A 10 0.38 -3.15 -7.58
N LEU A 11 -0.88 -3.35 -7.20
CA LEU A 11 -1.26 -3.54 -5.82
C LEU A 11 -1.18 -5.02 -5.42
N PRO A 12 -0.71 -5.36 -4.20
CA PRO A 12 -0.58 -6.75 -3.75
C PRO A 12 -1.88 -7.54 -3.77
N SER A 13 -3.02 -6.86 -3.63
CA SER A 13 -4.37 -7.45 -3.55
C SER A 13 -5.17 -7.33 -4.85
N SER A 14 -4.60 -6.73 -5.89
CA SER A 14 -5.26 -6.61 -7.18
C SER A 14 -4.67 -7.60 -8.19
N PRO A 15 -5.48 -8.38 -8.89
CA PRO A 15 -5.00 -9.25 -9.97
C PRO A 15 -4.49 -8.45 -11.18
N GLU A 16 -5.01 -7.24 -11.37
CA GLU A 16 -4.68 -6.36 -12.49
C GLU A 16 -3.86 -5.15 -12.04
N ASP A 17 -3.03 -4.66 -12.96
CA ASP A 17 -2.32 -3.41 -12.79
C ASP A 17 -3.27 -2.22 -12.90
N LEU A 18 -3.14 -1.24 -12.02
CA LEU A 18 -3.97 -0.03 -11.98
C LEU A 18 -3.23 1.16 -12.60
N PRO A 19 -3.91 2.04 -13.34
CA PRO A 19 -3.31 3.31 -13.77
C PRO A 19 -2.84 4.09 -12.55
N PHE A 20 -1.63 4.63 -12.59
CA PHE A 20 -1.07 5.35 -11.45
C PHE A 20 -1.89 6.60 -11.09
N VAL A 21 -2.44 7.28 -12.09
CA VAL A 21 -3.28 8.48 -11.92
C VAL A 21 -4.50 8.15 -11.07
N THR A 22 -5.19 7.05 -11.38
CA THR A 22 -6.34 6.57 -10.59
C THR A 22 -5.94 6.28 -9.15
N VAL A 23 -4.77 5.65 -8.93
CA VAL A 23 -4.26 5.39 -7.57
C VAL A 23 -3.96 6.70 -6.83
N LEU A 24 -3.33 7.68 -7.47
CA LEU A 24 -3.04 8.98 -6.86
C LEU A 24 -4.32 9.76 -6.51
N ARG A 25 -5.35 9.71 -7.36
CA ARG A 25 -6.66 10.31 -7.07
C ARG A 25 -7.31 9.67 -5.84
N THR A 26 -7.19 8.35 -5.65
CA THR A 26 -7.69 7.70 -4.41
C THR A 26 -6.91 8.08 -3.16
N LEU A 27 -5.69 8.60 -3.30
CA LEU A 27 -4.83 9.03 -2.20
C LEU A 27 -4.98 10.53 -1.88
N GLY A 28 -5.77 11.28 -2.66
CA GLY A 28 -6.11 12.68 -2.38
C GLY A 28 -5.52 13.71 -3.33
N LEU A 29 -4.83 13.31 -4.41
CA LEU A 29 -4.43 14.22 -5.49
C LEU A 29 -5.52 14.21 -6.57
N GLU A 30 -6.33 15.27 -6.64
CA GLU A 30 -7.54 15.26 -7.47
C GLU A 30 -7.28 15.68 -8.92
N THR A 31 -6.53 16.75 -9.13
CA THR A 31 -6.36 17.34 -10.46
C THR A 31 -5.13 16.81 -11.19
N ASP A 32 -5.22 16.68 -12.50
CA ASP A 32 -4.09 16.26 -13.36
C ASP A 32 -2.89 17.19 -13.23
N LYS A 33 -3.17 18.49 -13.08
CA LYS A 33 -2.13 19.50 -12.87
C LYS A 33 -1.41 19.29 -11.53
N GLU A 34 -2.17 19.06 -10.45
CA GLU A 34 -1.59 18.78 -9.13
C GLU A 34 -0.73 17.52 -9.15
N ILE A 35 -1.19 16.47 -9.83
CA ILE A 35 -0.44 15.23 -10.01
C ILE A 35 0.85 15.49 -10.80
N ALA A 36 0.77 16.20 -11.93
CA ALA A 36 1.91 16.51 -12.76
C ALA A 36 2.95 17.35 -12.00
N ASP A 37 2.51 18.41 -11.31
CA ASP A 37 3.36 19.29 -10.51
C ASP A 37 3.99 18.57 -9.32
N SER A 38 3.29 17.61 -8.72
CA SER A 38 3.81 16.76 -7.63
C SER A 38 4.87 15.76 -8.11
N ILE A 39 4.85 15.35 -9.37
CA ILE A 39 5.85 14.47 -9.95
C ILE A 39 7.09 15.27 -10.37
N SER A 40 6.91 16.28 -11.19
CA SER A 40 8.01 17.16 -11.64
C SER A 40 7.48 18.44 -12.24
N LEU A 41 8.20 19.55 -12.01
CA LEU A 41 7.94 20.83 -12.68
C LEU A 41 8.60 20.91 -14.07
N ASN A 42 9.36 19.90 -14.46
CA ASN A 42 10.04 19.88 -15.75
C ASN A 42 9.06 19.47 -16.87
N PRO A 43 8.86 20.32 -17.89
CA PRO A 43 7.92 20.04 -18.98
C PRO A 43 8.26 18.75 -19.74
N ASP A 44 9.54 18.44 -19.92
CA ASP A 44 9.98 17.22 -20.61
C ASP A 44 9.51 15.92 -19.89
N ILE A 45 9.32 15.98 -18.58
CA ILE A 45 8.80 14.86 -17.79
C ILE A 45 7.27 14.87 -17.87
N GLN A 46 6.64 16.03 -17.79
CA GLN A 46 5.18 16.17 -17.86
C GLN A 46 4.62 15.68 -19.19
N ASP A 47 5.29 15.92 -20.31
CA ASP A 47 4.90 15.40 -21.64
C ASP A 47 4.82 13.87 -21.66
N LEU A 48 5.66 13.18 -20.89
CA LEU A 48 5.64 11.71 -20.80
C LEU A 48 4.46 11.16 -19.97
N LEU A 49 3.79 12.00 -19.20
CA LEU A 49 2.64 11.62 -18.40
C LEU A 49 1.33 11.66 -19.19
N GLU A 50 1.28 12.38 -20.32
CA GLU A 50 0.06 12.62 -21.11
C GLU A 50 -0.70 11.33 -21.45
N VAL A 51 0.01 10.33 -21.96
CA VAL A 51 -0.57 9.00 -22.26
C VAL A 51 -1.23 8.34 -21.05
N SER A 52 -0.70 8.58 -19.87
CA SER A 52 -1.25 8.01 -18.64
C SER A 52 -2.46 8.77 -18.14
N PHE A 53 -2.53 10.08 -18.36
CA PHE A 53 -3.71 10.90 -18.07
C PHE A 53 -4.87 10.54 -19.00
N GLU A 54 -4.62 10.37 -20.31
CA GLU A 54 -5.64 9.91 -21.25
C GLU A 54 -6.27 8.59 -20.83
N LYS A 55 -5.47 7.62 -20.35
CA LYS A 55 -5.96 6.32 -19.87
C LYS A 55 -6.73 6.37 -18.56
N ALA A 56 -6.63 7.44 -17.82
CA ALA A 56 -7.35 7.66 -16.57
C ALA A 56 -8.52 8.66 -16.72
N SER A 57 -8.90 8.99 -17.94
CA SER A 57 -10.01 9.92 -18.27
C SER A 57 -11.35 9.49 -17.68
N ASP A 58 -11.55 8.20 -17.46
CA ASP A 58 -12.80 7.65 -16.91
C ASP A 58 -12.94 7.80 -15.39
N THR A 59 -11.90 8.27 -14.70
CA THR A 59 -11.88 8.38 -13.23
C THR A 59 -11.42 9.77 -12.79
N LEU A 60 -12.27 10.78 -12.99
CA LEU A 60 -11.93 12.19 -12.74
C LEU A 60 -12.00 12.56 -11.25
N THR A 61 -12.89 11.92 -10.50
CA THR A 61 -13.10 12.23 -9.08
C THR A 61 -12.51 11.14 -8.17
N THR A 62 -12.22 11.52 -6.91
CA THR A 62 -11.76 10.58 -5.88
C THR A 62 -12.75 9.43 -5.67
N GLU A 63 -14.06 9.69 -5.73
CA GLU A 63 -15.10 8.68 -5.56
C GLU A 63 -15.12 7.69 -6.72
N GLU A 64 -15.06 8.17 -7.97
CA GLU A 64 -14.98 7.33 -9.16
C GLU A 64 -13.72 6.46 -9.15
N ALA A 65 -12.59 7.04 -8.76
CA ALA A 65 -11.32 6.34 -8.62
C ALA A 65 -11.41 5.23 -7.55
N LEU A 66 -12.06 5.49 -6.40
CA LEU A 66 -12.27 4.49 -5.36
C LEU A 66 -13.19 3.35 -5.84
N ILE A 67 -14.25 3.66 -6.57
CA ILE A 67 -15.15 2.67 -7.17
C ILE A 67 -14.38 1.82 -8.20
N TYR A 68 -13.58 2.45 -9.04
CA TYR A 68 -12.76 1.78 -10.04
C TYR A 68 -11.77 0.79 -9.41
N VAL A 69 -11.05 1.21 -8.37
CA VAL A 69 -10.13 0.34 -7.60
C VAL A 69 -10.93 -0.75 -6.88
N GLY A 70 -12.06 -0.41 -6.27
CA GLY A 70 -12.94 -1.34 -5.56
C GLY A 70 -13.45 -2.47 -6.45
N ASN A 71 -13.82 -2.15 -7.70
CA ASN A 71 -14.28 -3.14 -8.68
C ASN A 71 -13.21 -4.18 -9.03
N ARG A 72 -11.93 -3.80 -9.00
CA ARG A 72 -10.82 -4.70 -9.28
C ARG A 72 -10.34 -5.50 -8.07
N VAL A 73 -10.43 -4.91 -6.88
CA VAL A 73 -9.98 -5.54 -5.63
C VAL A 73 -11.06 -6.43 -5.00
N ALA A 74 -12.34 -6.11 -5.19
CA ALA A 74 -13.47 -6.77 -4.56
C ALA A 74 -14.58 -7.12 -5.56
N HIS A 75 -14.22 -7.79 -6.63
CA HIS A 75 -15.17 -8.21 -7.67
C HIS A 75 -16.32 -9.04 -7.08
N GLY A 76 -17.57 -8.69 -7.45
CA GLY A 76 -18.77 -9.43 -7.01
C GLY A 76 -19.34 -9.03 -5.64
N MET A 77 -18.78 -8.04 -4.94
CA MET A 77 -19.33 -7.52 -3.68
C MET A 77 -20.24 -6.31 -3.91
N PRO A 78 -21.16 -5.97 -2.96
CA PRO A 78 -21.92 -4.73 -2.99
C PRO A 78 -21.04 -3.49 -2.98
N ASP A 79 -21.51 -2.37 -3.55
CA ASP A 79 -20.69 -1.17 -3.79
C ASP A 79 -20.09 -0.57 -2.52
N GLU A 80 -20.84 -0.51 -1.43
CA GLU A 80 -20.33 -0.01 -0.14
C GLU A 80 -19.15 -0.85 0.39
N PHE A 81 -19.21 -2.18 0.21
CA PHE A 81 -18.13 -3.07 0.58
C PHE A 81 -16.91 -2.93 -0.32
N ARG A 82 -17.12 -2.65 -1.62
CA ARG A 82 -16.03 -2.42 -2.58
C ARG A 82 -15.20 -1.21 -2.19
N VAL A 83 -15.84 -0.08 -1.91
CA VAL A 83 -15.16 1.15 -1.49
C VAL A 83 -14.40 0.93 -0.17
N ARG A 84 -15.05 0.33 0.83
CA ARG A 84 -14.40 0.01 2.11
C ARG A 84 -13.20 -0.92 1.94
N LYS A 85 -13.31 -1.91 1.04
CA LYS A 85 -12.21 -2.83 0.75
C LYS A 85 -11.07 -2.13 0.01
N ALA A 86 -11.38 -1.24 -0.95
CA ALA A 86 -10.39 -0.42 -1.64
C ALA A 86 -9.59 0.43 -0.64
N LEU A 87 -10.27 1.16 0.24
CA LEU A 87 -9.63 1.94 1.30
C LEU A 87 -8.75 1.07 2.20
N SER A 88 -9.24 -0.10 2.60
CA SER A 88 -8.45 -1.04 3.41
C SER A 88 -7.16 -1.49 2.69
N VAL A 89 -7.23 -1.74 1.38
CA VAL A 89 -6.04 -2.12 0.59
C VAL A 89 -5.07 -0.97 0.43
N LEU A 90 -5.56 0.25 0.23
CA LEU A 90 -4.72 1.45 0.16
C LEU A 90 -4.04 1.76 1.50
N ASP A 91 -4.76 1.60 2.62
CA ASP A 91 -4.22 1.91 3.93
C ASP A 91 -3.24 0.83 4.43
N TRP A 92 -3.55 -0.45 4.24
CA TRP A 92 -2.80 -1.59 4.80
C TRP A 92 -1.88 -2.29 3.80
N GLY A 93 -2.23 -2.31 2.52
CA GLY A 93 -1.49 -3.01 1.47
C GLY A 93 -0.50 -2.13 0.74
N LEU A 94 -0.87 -0.88 0.47
CA LEU A 94 -0.01 0.07 -0.23
C LEU A 94 0.93 0.76 0.76
N LEU A 95 2.24 0.62 0.57
CA LEU A 95 3.30 1.30 1.34
C LEU A 95 3.05 1.32 2.87
N PRO A 96 2.88 0.17 3.53
CA PRO A 96 2.51 0.11 4.95
C PRO A 96 3.57 0.69 5.90
N HIS A 97 4.80 0.90 5.42
CA HIS A 97 5.90 1.50 6.17
C HIS A 97 5.73 3.00 6.39
N LEU A 98 5.00 3.71 5.51
CA LEU A 98 4.69 5.14 5.66
C LEU A 98 3.52 5.40 6.62
N GLY A 99 2.77 4.35 6.99
CA GLY A 99 1.64 4.44 7.89
C GLY A 99 0.38 3.76 7.34
N ARG A 100 -0.62 3.60 8.21
CA ARG A 100 -1.86 2.85 7.91
C ARG A 100 -3.12 3.65 8.17
N LYS A 101 -2.97 4.93 8.48
CA LYS A 101 -4.06 5.86 8.74
C LYS A 101 -4.38 6.68 7.49
N GLU A 102 -5.55 7.25 7.47
CA GLU A 102 -6.00 8.16 6.43
C GLU A 102 -5.06 9.36 6.26
N GLU A 103 -4.58 9.93 7.36
CA GLU A 103 -3.62 11.05 7.39
C GLU A 103 -2.35 10.78 6.57
N ASN A 104 -1.92 9.51 6.47
CA ASN A 104 -0.72 9.11 5.75
C ASN A 104 -0.94 8.86 4.24
N ARG A 105 -2.17 9.01 3.73
CA ARG A 105 -2.46 8.78 2.30
C ARG A 105 -1.72 9.76 1.41
N PHE A 106 -1.65 11.02 1.82
CA PHE A 106 -0.89 12.04 1.10
C PHE A 106 0.60 11.73 1.03
N ASP A 107 1.22 11.28 2.14
CA ASP A 107 2.62 10.88 2.15
C ASP A 107 2.88 9.70 1.20
N LYS A 108 1.94 8.76 1.11
CA LYS A 108 2.01 7.64 0.15
C LYS A 108 1.92 8.14 -1.29
N ALA A 109 1.05 9.12 -1.57
CA ALA A 109 0.94 9.72 -2.89
C ALA A 109 2.26 10.39 -3.30
N MET A 110 2.85 11.19 -2.42
CA MET A 110 4.13 11.87 -2.67
C MET A 110 5.27 10.88 -2.91
N PHE A 111 5.33 9.79 -2.15
CA PHE A 111 6.32 8.73 -2.34
C PHE A 111 6.19 8.05 -3.71
N ILE A 112 4.95 7.81 -4.17
CA ILE A 112 4.69 7.26 -5.51
C ILE A 112 5.11 8.27 -6.58
N CYS A 113 4.80 9.56 -6.42
CA CYS A 113 5.20 10.63 -7.34
C CYS A 113 6.72 10.69 -7.48
N GLU A 114 7.47 10.62 -6.38
CA GLU A 114 8.94 10.56 -6.41
C GLU A 114 9.46 9.34 -7.17
N GLY A 115 8.85 8.17 -6.95
CA GLY A 115 9.20 6.95 -7.67
C GLY A 115 8.93 7.05 -9.17
N ILE A 116 7.83 7.69 -9.57
CA ILE A 116 7.49 7.93 -10.98
C ILE A 116 8.46 8.93 -11.60
N CYS A 117 8.81 10.00 -10.90
CA CYS A 117 9.81 10.98 -11.36
C CYS A 117 11.12 10.27 -11.71
N LYS A 118 11.68 9.51 -10.78
CA LYS A 118 12.91 8.72 -11.00
C LYS A 118 12.81 7.74 -12.17
N LEU A 119 11.65 7.09 -12.33
CA LEU A 119 11.40 6.19 -13.45
C LEU A 119 11.44 6.91 -14.81
N LEU A 120 10.88 8.13 -14.88
CA LEU A 120 10.87 8.94 -16.09
C LEU A 120 12.24 9.56 -16.38
N GLU A 121 12.97 9.99 -15.38
CA GLU A 121 14.37 10.45 -15.50
C GLU A 121 15.27 9.34 -16.05
N LEU A 122 15.09 8.11 -15.56
CA LEU A 122 15.78 6.93 -16.07
C LEU A 122 15.42 6.67 -17.54
N LYS A 123 14.13 6.80 -17.91
CA LYS A 123 13.68 6.65 -19.32
C LYS A 123 14.30 7.69 -20.25
N LYS A 124 14.50 8.92 -19.76
CA LYS A 124 15.19 10.01 -20.50
C LYS A 124 16.71 9.82 -20.52
N GLY A 125 17.27 8.89 -19.73
CA GLY A 125 18.72 8.68 -19.63
C GLY A 125 19.45 9.74 -18.79
N TRP A 126 18.74 10.49 -17.96
CA TRP A 126 19.32 11.49 -17.06
C TRP A 126 19.95 10.88 -15.81
N VAL A 127 19.47 9.69 -15.44
CA VAL A 127 19.98 8.92 -14.31
C VAL A 127 20.40 7.54 -14.81
N GLU A 128 21.49 7.02 -14.28
CA GLU A 128 21.95 5.65 -14.58
C GLU A 128 21.14 4.61 -13.79
N VAL A 129 21.06 3.39 -14.35
CA VAL A 129 20.41 2.27 -13.70
C VAL A 129 21.17 1.89 -12.43
N ASP A 130 20.50 1.89 -11.31
CA ASP A 130 21.08 1.44 -10.03
C ASP A 130 21.19 -0.09 -10.00
N ASP A 131 22.36 -0.57 -9.55
CA ASP A 131 22.60 -2.02 -9.39
C ASP A 131 21.93 -2.54 -8.13
N LYS A 132 20.82 -3.28 -8.31
CA LYS A 132 20.10 -3.93 -7.21
C LYS A 132 20.97 -4.94 -6.43
N ASP A 133 22.03 -5.45 -7.05
CA ASP A 133 22.91 -6.46 -6.46
C ASP A 133 24.14 -5.87 -5.77
N HIS A 134 24.34 -4.55 -5.90
CA HIS A 134 25.39 -3.85 -5.16
C HIS A 134 25.20 -4.01 -3.65
N TYR A 135 26.29 -4.24 -2.91
CA TYR A 135 26.23 -4.45 -1.45
C TYR A 135 25.61 -3.29 -0.68
N GLY A 136 25.77 -2.05 -1.17
CA GLY A 136 25.12 -0.85 -0.58
C GLY A 136 23.59 -0.91 -0.62
N ASN A 137 23.01 -1.65 -1.56
CA ASN A 137 21.56 -1.81 -1.74
C ASN A 137 21.00 -3.07 -1.03
N LYS A 138 21.87 -3.83 -0.35
CA LYS A 138 21.48 -5.04 0.38
C LYS A 138 21.26 -4.73 1.86
N MET A 139 20.11 -5.15 2.39
CA MET A 139 19.86 -5.13 3.82
C MET A 139 20.20 -6.48 4.43
N ILE A 140 21.15 -6.51 5.34
CA ILE A 140 21.52 -7.73 6.09
C ILE A 140 20.69 -7.74 7.38
N LYS A 141 19.94 -8.81 7.60
CA LYS A 141 19.24 -9.03 8.87
C LYS A 141 20.21 -9.63 9.89
N TYR A 142 20.49 -8.87 10.93
CA TYR A 142 21.29 -9.35 12.06
C TYR A 142 20.49 -10.26 13.00
N ALA A 143 21.18 -11.06 13.79
CA ALA A 143 20.57 -11.99 14.75
C ALA A 143 19.55 -11.30 15.67
N GLY A 144 19.83 -10.09 16.15
CA GLY A 144 18.91 -9.30 16.97
C GLY A 144 17.59 -8.98 16.28
N GLN A 145 17.61 -8.67 14.98
CA GLN A 145 16.39 -8.42 14.21
C GLN A 145 15.58 -9.71 14.02
N MET A 146 16.24 -10.82 13.73
CA MET A 146 15.59 -12.13 13.59
C MET A 146 14.93 -12.58 14.89
N ILE A 147 15.60 -12.41 16.02
CA ILE A 147 15.04 -12.70 17.36
C ILE A 147 13.87 -11.77 17.66
N ALA A 148 13.97 -10.48 17.34
CA ALA A 148 12.89 -9.53 17.54
C ALA A 148 11.63 -9.88 16.69
N ASP A 149 11.82 -10.33 15.46
CA ASP A 149 10.70 -10.75 14.59
C ASP A 149 10.03 -12.03 15.12
N LEU A 150 10.82 -12.99 15.59
CA LEU A 150 10.31 -14.20 16.23
C LEU A 150 9.54 -13.86 17.52
N PHE A 151 10.11 -13.01 18.37
CA PHE A 151 9.49 -12.56 19.62
C PHE A 151 8.17 -11.84 19.37
N ARG A 152 8.12 -10.91 18.41
CA ARG A 152 6.87 -10.23 18.01
C ARG A 152 5.80 -11.21 17.55
N THR A 153 6.20 -12.25 16.82
CA THR A 153 5.26 -13.27 16.34
C THR A 153 4.73 -14.11 17.51
N SER A 154 5.60 -14.52 18.42
CA SER A 154 5.24 -15.28 19.63
C SER A 154 4.31 -14.48 20.54
N ILE A 155 4.60 -13.20 20.77
CA ILE A 155 3.72 -12.31 21.56
C ILE A 155 2.34 -12.14 20.91
N ARG A 156 2.26 -11.96 19.58
CA ARG A 156 0.96 -11.87 18.90
C ARG A 156 0.15 -13.15 19.05
N ASN A 157 0.79 -14.31 18.94
CA ASN A 157 0.13 -15.60 19.14
C ASN A 157 -0.36 -15.73 20.59
N LEU A 158 0.47 -15.40 21.58
CA LEU A 158 0.11 -15.39 22.99
C LEU A 158 -1.10 -14.50 23.25
N ILE A 159 -1.10 -13.27 22.75
CA ILE A 159 -2.23 -12.33 22.92
C ILE A 159 -3.51 -12.89 22.29
N ARG A 160 -3.42 -13.48 21.09
CA ARG A 160 -4.56 -14.09 20.40
C ARG A 160 -5.13 -15.26 21.21
N ASP A 161 -4.26 -16.12 21.73
CA ASP A 161 -4.67 -17.29 22.49
C ASP A 161 -5.24 -16.90 23.86
N LEU A 162 -4.66 -15.88 24.52
CA LEU A 162 -5.23 -15.27 25.71
C LEU A 162 -6.63 -14.71 25.46
N LYS A 163 -6.79 -13.94 24.38
CA LYS A 163 -8.09 -13.37 24.01
C LYS A 163 -9.13 -14.47 23.80
N TYR A 164 -8.79 -15.50 23.04
CA TYR A 164 -9.68 -16.65 22.82
C TYR A 164 -10.06 -17.37 24.14
N GLN A 165 -9.09 -17.58 25.03
CA GLN A 165 -9.36 -18.21 26.33
C GLN A 165 -10.23 -17.34 27.21
N LEU A 166 -10.01 -16.01 27.22
CA LEU A 166 -10.85 -15.06 27.96
C LEU A 166 -12.29 -15.04 27.44
N GLU A 167 -12.49 -14.97 26.15
CA GLU A 167 -13.82 -15.01 25.51
C GLU A 167 -14.55 -16.33 25.86
N ARG A 168 -13.85 -17.44 25.81
CA ARG A 168 -14.41 -18.76 26.15
C ARG A 168 -14.68 -18.92 27.66
N SER A 169 -13.87 -18.32 28.50
CA SER A 169 -14.01 -18.40 29.99
C SER A 169 -14.99 -17.39 30.53
N GLY A 170 -15.26 -16.28 29.81
CA GLY A 170 -16.22 -15.26 30.23
C GLY A 170 -17.66 -15.75 30.44
N HIS A 171 -17.99 -16.94 29.93
CA HIS A 171 -19.26 -17.60 30.12
C HIS A 171 -19.28 -18.51 31.37
N ARG A 172 -18.16 -18.71 32.06
CA ARG A 172 -18.05 -19.55 33.27
C ARG A 172 -17.66 -18.73 34.49
N ARG A 173 -18.60 -18.50 35.39
CA ARG A 173 -18.32 -17.82 36.67
C ARG A 173 -17.31 -18.64 37.49
N GLY A 174 -16.19 -18.01 37.91
CA GLY A 174 -15.29 -18.58 38.93
C GLY A 174 -13.93 -19.11 38.42
N ILE A 175 -13.52 -18.86 37.20
CA ILE A 175 -12.20 -19.30 36.73
C ILE A 175 -11.15 -18.22 36.99
N ASN A 176 -10.05 -18.64 37.63
CA ASN A 176 -8.85 -17.80 37.76
C ASN A 176 -8.22 -17.59 36.39
N VAL A 177 -8.51 -16.42 35.78
CA VAL A 177 -8.13 -16.06 34.43
C VAL A 177 -6.60 -16.12 34.24
N VAL A 178 -5.84 -15.75 35.29
CA VAL A 178 -4.37 -15.76 35.24
C VAL A 178 -3.84 -17.19 35.19
N GLY A 179 -4.43 -18.11 35.96
CA GLY A 179 -4.02 -19.52 35.96
C GLY A 179 -4.38 -20.28 34.68
N ALA A 180 -5.44 -19.83 33.96
CA ALA A 180 -5.81 -20.40 32.68
C ALA A 180 -4.93 -19.89 31.53
N ALA A 181 -4.35 -18.69 31.68
CA ALA A 181 -3.50 -18.05 30.70
C ALA A 181 -2.04 -18.58 30.70
N ILE A 182 -1.56 -19.01 31.87
CA ILE A 182 -0.21 -19.54 32.07
C ILE A 182 -0.29 -21.08 32.10
N ARG A 183 -0.46 -21.70 30.94
CA ARG A 183 -0.25 -23.15 30.85
C ARG A 183 1.21 -23.41 30.46
N PRO A 184 1.96 -24.25 31.23
CA PRO A 184 3.27 -24.72 30.83
C PRO A 184 3.09 -25.62 29.58
N GLY A 185 3.61 -25.21 28.47
CA GLY A 185 3.59 -26.01 27.22
C GLY A 185 3.26 -25.23 25.94
N ILE A 186 3.30 -23.90 25.98
CA ILE A 186 3.31 -23.07 24.76
C ILE A 186 4.68 -22.42 24.60
#